data_68cbc2ad9f699f9e5613fa5d3cf1f65b
#
_entry.id   68cbc2ad9f699f9e5613fa5d3cf1f65b
#
_cell.length_a   1.000
_cell.length_b   1.000
_cell.length_c   1.000
_cell.angle_alpha   90.00
_cell.angle_beta   90.00
_cell.angle_gamma   90.00
#
_symmetry.space_group_name_H-M   'P 1'
#
loop_
_entity.id
_entity.type
_entity.pdbx_description
1 polymer ?
#
loop_
_entity_poly.entity_id
_entity_poly.type
_entity_poly.pdbx_seq_one_letter_code
_entity_poly.pdbx_strand_id
1 'polypeptide(L)'
;YADSAAVDAAFAALGRYWDNLLSSYQLRSGEEKLDRMVNIWHQYQCMVTFNLSRSASYYETGTGRGMGFRDSCQDLYGFMHIVPQRARERILDIASIQFPDGSTYHQYQPLTKRGNNDIGGGFNDDPLWLVGAVCAYVKETGDFSILDHPTPFDNVPGSEAPLMEHIRRSIRFTRTHLGPHGL
;
A
#
# COMPACT_ATOMS: atom_id res chain seq x y z
N TYR A 1 -12.66 31.20 -7.60
CA TYR A 1 -11.36 31.70 -7.04
C TYR A 1 -11.32 33.24 -6.90
N ALA A 2 -12.46 33.93 -7.01
CA ALA A 2 -12.49 35.38 -6.83
C ALA A 2 -12.76 35.80 -5.36
N ASP A 3 -13.04 34.86 -4.48
CA ASP A 3 -13.34 35.10 -3.08
C ASP A 3 -12.12 34.76 -2.20
N SER A 4 -11.49 35.81 -1.62
CA SER A 4 -10.33 35.63 -0.74
C SER A 4 -10.66 34.82 0.51
N ALA A 5 -11.87 34.96 1.05
CA ALA A 5 -12.30 34.21 2.23
C ALA A 5 -12.38 32.70 1.95
N ALA A 6 -12.82 32.31 0.74
CA ALA A 6 -12.81 30.91 0.32
C ALA A 6 -11.40 30.34 0.18
N VAL A 7 -10.44 31.16 -0.32
CA VAL A 7 -9.03 30.79 -0.41
C VAL A 7 -8.43 30.61 0.97
N ASP A 8 -8.65 31.56 1.89
CA ASP A 8 -8.15 31.47 3.26
C ASP A 8 -8.72 30.25 4.00
N ALA A 9 -10.01 29.97 3.81
CA ALA A 9 -10.66 28.78 4.37
C ALA A 9 -10.04 27.48 3.83
N ALA A 10 -9.68 27.43 2.54
CA ALA A 10 -9.01 26.28 1.93
C ALA A 10 -7.61 26.07 2.51
N PHE A 11 -6.81 27.13 2.66
CA PHE A 11 -5.50 27.04 3.32
C PHE A 11 -5.61 26.58 4.77
N ALA A 12 -6.58 27.14 5.52
CA ALA A 12 -6.81 26.71 6.90
C ALA A 12 -7.25 25.23 6.98
N ALA A 13 -8.06 24.75 6.04
CA ALA A 13 -8.46 23.35 5.96
C ALA A 13 -7.28 22.44 5.65
N LEU A 14 -6.41 22.84 4.72
CA LEU A 14 -5.19 22.13 4.38
C LEU A 14 -4.23 22.07 5.58
N GLY A 15 -4.05 23.18 6.29
CA GLY A 15 -3.24 23.22 7.52
C GLY A 15 -3.76 22.22 8.56
N ARG A 16 -5.04 22.25 8.87
CA ARG A 16 -5.67 21.29 9.81
C ARG A 16 -5.50 19.83 9.37
N TYR A 17 -5.61 19.54 8.07
CA TYR A 17 -5.38 18.19 7.55
C TYR A 17 -3.97 17.71 7.88
N TRP A 18 -2.95 18.53 7.60
CA TRP A 18 -1.55 18.19 7.87
C TRP A 18 -1.26 18.10 9.37
N ASP A 19 -1.77 19.04 10.17
CA ASP A 19 -1.59 19.01 11.63
C ASP A 19 -2.16 17.71 12.22
N ASN A 20 -3.35 17.32 11.81
CA ASN A 20 -3.99 16.08 12.27
C ASN A 20 -3.18 14.84 11.84
N LEU A 21 -2.73 14.79 10.58
CA LEU A 21 -1.94 13.68 10.07
C LEU A 21 -0.62 13.54 10.83
N LEU A 22 0.14 14.63 10.93
CA LEU A 22 1.47 14.65 11.52
C LEU A 22 1.44 14.49 13.05
N SER A 23 0.33 14.80 13.72
CA SER A 23 0.19 14.63 15.17
C SER A 23 0.15 13.17 15.63
N SER A 24 -0.07 12.23 14.71
CA SER A 24 -0.15 10.79 15.02
C SER A 24 1.18 10.21 15.52
N TYR A 25 2.30 10.80 15.12
CA TYR A 25 3.62 10.39 15.55
C TYR A 25 4.50 11.61 15.78
N GLN A 26 5.00 11.79 17.03
CA GLN A 26 5.77 12.94 17.42
C GLN A 26 7.00 12.55 18.24
N LEU A 27 8.17 12.98 17.80
CA LEU A 27 9.43 12.88 18.52
C LEU A 27 9.77 14.21 19.19
N ARG A 28 10.26 14.16 20.42
CA ARG A 28 10.85 15.29 21.16
C ARG A 28 12.19 14.85 21.72
N SER A 29 13.23 15.00 20.92
CA SER A 29 14.60 14.57 21.27
C SER A 29 15.43 15.67 21.95
N GLY A 30 15.00 16.93 21.82
CA GLY A 30 15.79 18.11 22.20
C GLY A 30 16.75 18.58 21.09
N GLU A 31 16.86 17.85 19.98
CA GLU A 31 17.59 18.26 18.78
C GLU A 31 16.59 18.67 17.68
N GLU A 32 16.49 19.99 17.44
CA GLU A 32 15.47 20.56 16.56
C GLU A 32 15.49 19.98 15.13
N LYS A 33 16.69 19.72 14.59
CA LYS A 33 16.80 19.18 13.23
C LYS A 33 16.28 17.75 13.12
N LEU A 34 16.57 16.94 14.14
CA LEU A 34 16.07 15.57 14.22
C LEU A 34 14.56 15.56 14.40
N ASP A 35 14.04 16.39 15.31
CA ASP A 35 12.61 16.51 15.55
C ASP A 35 11.87 16.93 14.28
N ARG A 36 12.38 17.92 13.55
CA ARG A 36 11.81 18.37 12.27
C ARG A 36 11.85 17.28 11.20
N MET A 37 12.97 16.54 11.10
CA MET A 37 13.11 15.45 10.15
C MET A 37 12.07 14.37 10.41
N VAL A 38 11.93 13.93 11.64
CA VAL A 38 11.01 12.85 12.03
C VAL A 38 9.55 13.30 11.98
N ASN A 39 9.24 14.46 12.56
CA ASN A 39 7.85 14.91 12.75
C ASN A 39 7.19 15.45 11.46
N ILE A 40 7.98 15.83 10.45
CA ILE A 40 7.46 16.42 9.22
C ILE A 40 7.95 15.66 8.00
N TRP A 41 9.26 15.67 7.74
CA TRP A 41 9.78 15.24 6.45
C TRP A 41 9.67 13.74 6.20
N HIS A 42 9.93 12.89 7.20
CA HIS A 42 9.76 11.44 7.06
C HIS A 42 8.30 11.08 6.81
N GLN A 43 7.39 11.65 7.59
CA GLN A 43 5.96 11.37 7.44
C GLN A 43 5.43 11.87 6.09
N TYR A 44 5.84 13.06 5.67
CA TYR A 44 5.52 13.60 4.34
C TYR A 44 6.03 12.68 3.23
N GLN A 45 7.30 12.26 3.29
CA GLN A 45 7.90 11.38 2.30
C GLN A 45 7.19 10.02 2.25
N CYS A 46 6.90 9.43 3.40
CA CYS A 46 6.16 8.16 3.47
C CYS A 46 4.75 8.29 2.86
N MET A 47 4.06 9.40 3.12
CA MET A 47 2.74 9.66 2.52
C MET A 47 2.83 9.81 1.01
N VAL A 48 3.81 10.55 0.49
CA VAL A 48 4.02 10.69 -0.94
C VAL A 48 4.29 9.34 -1.59
N THR A 49 5.17 8.55 -1.00
CA THR A 49 5.50 7.20 -1.46
C THR A 49 4.26 6.29 -1.43
N PHE A 50 3.52 6.28 -0.33
CA PHE A 50 2.27 5.53 -0.22
C PHE A 50 1.25 5.89 -1.30
N ASN A 51 1.09 7.18 -1.62
CA ASN A 51 0.13 7.63 -2.61
C ASN A 51 0.59 7.36 -4.05
N LEU A 52 1.86 7.55 -4.35
CA LEU A 52 2.40 7.56 -5.70
C LEU A 52 3.18 6.29 -6.07
N SER A 53 3.52 5.44 -5.08
CA SER A 53 4.30 4.20 -5.28
C SER A 53 5.50 4.40 -6.22
N ARG A 54 6.30 5.42 -5.94
CA ARG A 54 7.49 5.79 -6.73
C ARG A 54 7.20 6.22 -8.18
N SER A 55 5.94 6.46 -8.52
CA SER A 55 5.56 7.14 -9.76
C SER A 55 5.87 8.63 -9.62
N ALA A 56 7.17 8.95 -9.67
CA ALA A 56 7.66 10.27 -9.31
C ALA A 56 7.27 11.35 -10.32
N SER A 57 7.10 10.99 -11.59
CA SER A 57 6.68 11.94 -12.59
C SER A 57 6.10 11.24 -13.82
N TYR A 58 5.26 11.99 -14.51
CA TYR A 58 4.74 11.65 -15.82
C TYR A 58 5.84 11.34 -16.86
N TYR A 59 6.95 12.05 -16.79
CA TYR A 59 8.08 11.87 -17.70
C TYR A 59 8.89 10.62 -17.42
N GLU A 60 9.01 10.25 -16.15
CA GLU A 60 9.81 9.10 -15.74
C GLU A 60 9.07 7.77 -15.96
N THR A 61 7.78 7.74 -15.65
CA THR A 61 7.01 6.50 -15.62
C THR A 61 5.99 6.37 -16.74
N GLY A 62 5.66 7.47 -17.44
CA GLY A 62 4.61 7.48 -18.46
C GLY A 62 3.20 7.34 -17.88
N THR A 63 2.20 7.33 -18.77
CA THR A 63 0.78 7.23 -18.40
C THR A 63 0.30 5.82 -18.13
N GLY A 64 1.00 4.81 -18.63
CA GLY A 64 0.56 3.40 -18.59
C GLY A 64 1.08 2.62 -17.41
N ARG A 65 2.06 3.14 -16.67
CA ARG A 65 2.70 2.40 -15.58
C ARG A 65 1.83 2.37 -14.34
N GLY A 66 1.63 1.17 -13.81
CA GLY A 66 0.90 0.94 -12.57
C GLY A 66 1.77 1.07 -11.31
N MET A 67 1.16 0.87 -10.17
CA MET A 67 1.82 0.73 -8.89
C MET A 67 2.32 -0.71 -8.75
N GLY A 68 3.59 -0.91 -8.37
CA GLY A 68 4.16 -2.23 -8.15
C GLY A 68 3.48 -2.95 -6.99
N PHE A 69 3.25 -4.25 -7.14
CA PHE A 69 2.66 -5.09 -6.09
C PHE A 69 3.55 -5.09 -4.83
N ARG A 70 4.80 -5.50 -4.99
CA ARG A 70 5.81 -5.48 -3.92
C ARG A 70 6.01 -4.09 -3.36
N ASP A 71 6.17 -3.10 -4.23
CA ASP A 71 6.41 -1.72 -3.83
C ASP A 71 5.28 -1.18 -2.96
N SER A 72 4.02 -1.43 -3.33
CA SER A 72 2.85 -1.01 -2.55
C SER A 72 2.79 -1.67 -1.18
N CYS A 73 3.18 -2.95 -1.09
CA CYS A 73 3.27 -3.65 0.19
C CYS A 73 4.38 -3.07 1.08
N GLN A 74 5.55 -2.74 0.50
CA GLN A 74 6.65 -2.12 1.23
C GLN A 74 6.30 -0.73 1.74
N ASP A 75 5.62 0.07 0.92
CA ASP A 75 5.23 1.43 1.27
C ASP A 75 4.26 1.47 2.47
N LEU A 76 3.48 0.41 2.67
CA LEU A 76 2.63 0.27 3.84
C LEU A 76 3.40 0.27 5.17
N TYR A 77 4.60 -0.34 5.22
CA TYR A 77 5.38 -0.39 6.45
C TYR A 77 5.76 0.99 7.00
N GLY A 78 5.98 1.94 6.09
CA GLY A 78 6.37 3.29 6.48
C GLY A 78 5.20 4.19 6.90
N PHE A 79 3.95 3.79 6.65
CA PHE A 79 2.85 4.75 6.77
C PHE A 79 1.55 4.19 7.40
N MET A 80 1.42 2.87 7.56
CA MET A 80 0.17 2.27 8.04
C MET A 80 -0.25 2.73 9.43
N HIS A 81 0.68 3.04 10.31
CA HIS A 81 0.41 3.55 11.67
C HIS A 81 -0.22 4.96 11.67
N ILE A 82 -0.03 5.73 10.60
CA ILE A 82 -0.60 7.07 10.45
C ILE A 82 -1.99 7.01 9.80
N VAL A 83 -2.19 6.10 8.84
CA VAL A 83 -3.43 5.99 8.07
C VAL A 83 -3.96 4.55 8.03
N PRO A 84 -4.27 3.92 9.17
CA PRO A 84 -4.60 2.49 9.24
C PRO A 84 -5.80 2.10 8.36
N GLN A 85 -6.80 2.95 8.22
CA GLN A 85 -7.96 2.67 7.37
C GLN A 85 -7.57 2.60 5.89
N ARG A 86 -6.76 3.55 5.42
CA ARG A 86 -6.25 3.55 4.05
C ARG A 86 -5.28 2.41 3.79
N ALA A 87 -4.52 2.02 4.83
CA ALA A 87 -3.65 0.84 4.75
C ALA A 87 -4.47 -0.44 4.55
N ARG A 88 -5.58 -0.58 5.29
CA ARG A 88 -6.52 -1.69 5.12
C ARG A 88 -7.09 -1.75 3.70
N GLU A 89 -7.56 -0.64 3.18
CA GLU A 89 -8.08 -0.53 1.81
C GLU A 89 -7.00 -0.93 0.77
N ARG A 90 -5.77 -0.43 0.94
CA ARG A 90 -4.67 -0.76 0.05
C ARG A 90 -4.31 -2.25 0.07
N ILE A 91 -4.32 -2.88 1.23
CA ILE A 91 -4.09 -4.34 1.36
C ILE A 91 -5.14 -5.11 0.57
N LEU A 92 -6.41 -4.73 0.68
CA LEU A 92 -7.51 -5.39 -0.03
C LEU A 92 -7.43 -5.14 -1.55
N ASP A 93 -7.07 -3.94 -1.98
CA ASP A 93 -6.81 -3.63 -3.39
C ASP A 93 -5.69 -4.52 -3.97
N ILE A 94 -4.59 -4.66 -3.22
CA ILE A 94 -3.45 -5.50 -3.62
C ILE A 94 -3.85 -6.98 -3.66
N ALA A 95 -4.59 -7.46 -2.66
CA ALA A 95 -5.05 -8.84 -2.63
C ALA A 95 -5.99 -9.16 -3.79
N SER A 96 -6.82 -8.21 -4.21
CA SER A 96 -7.79 -8.41 -5.28
C SER A 96 -7.17 -8.66 -6.66
N ILE A 97 -5.90 -8.37 -6.86
CA ILE A 97 -5.17 -8.64 -8.11
C ILE A 97 -4.34 -9.92 -8.06
N GLN A 98 -4.48 -10.70 -7.00
CA GLN A 98 -3.88 -12.05 -6.91
C GLN A 98 -4.69 -13.04 -7.76
N PHE A 99 -4.01 -13.96 -8.44
CA PHE A 99 -4.63 -15.05 -9.15
C PHE A 99 -5.07 -16.19 -8.23
N PRO A 100 -6.02 -17.05 -8.67
CA PRO A 100 -6.49 -18.18 -7.87
C PRO A 100 -5.42 -19.22 -7.52
N ASP A 101 -4.32 -19.30 -8.28
CA ASP A 101 -3.18 -20.18 -7.97
C ASP A 101 -2.25 -19.59 -6.90
N GLY A 102 -2.43 -18.34 -6.53
CA GLY A 102 -1.62 -17.62 -5.55
C GLY A 102 -0.52 -16.75 -6.13
N SER A 103 -0.30 -16.80 -7.45
CA SER A 103 0.54 -15.82 -8.14
C SER A 103 -0.11 -14.45 -8.19
N THR A 104 0.63 -13.44 -8.65
CA THR A 104 0.12 -12.06 -8.69
C THR A 104 0.55 -11.36 -9.97
N TYR A 105 -0.20 -10.32 -10.34
CA TYR A 105 0.37 -9.30 -11.21
C TYR A 105 1.55 -8.62 -10.50
N HIS A 106 2.55 -8.22 -11.28
CA HIS A 106 3.65 -7.42 -10.74
C HIS A 106 3.24 -5.96 -10.45
N GLN A 107 2.19 -5.49 -11.11
CA GLN A 107 1.67 -4.13 -10.91
C GLN A 107 0.16 -4.07 -11.15
N TYR A 108 -0.46 -3.00 -10.64
CA TYR A 108 -1.86 -2.68 -10.89
C TYR A 108 -2.06 -1.18 -11.13
N GLN A 109 -3.16 -0.84 -11.79
CA GLN A 109 -3.53 0.55 -12.03
C GLN A 109 -4.31 1.13 -10.85
N PRO A 110 -3.86 2.20 -10.23
CA PRO A 110 -4.46 2.71 -8.99
C PRO A 110 -5.89 3.23 -9.17
N LEU A 111 -6.26 3.71 -10.35
CA LEU A 111 -7.59 4.24 -10.63
C LEU A 111 -8.62 3.14 -10.87
N THR A 112 -8.25 2.10 -11.59
CA THR A 112 -9.14 1.00 -11.95
C THR A 112 -9.08 -0.16 -10.97
N LYS A 113 -8.05 -0.18 -10.12
CA LYS A 113 -7.75 -1.27 -9.18
C LYS A 113 -7.52 -2.63 -9.86
N ARG A 114 -7.11 -2.61 -11.15
CA ARG A 114 -6.87 -3.82 -11.95
C ARG A 114 -5.39 -4.01 -12.20
N GLY A 115 -4.97 -5.28 -12.15
CA GLY A 115 -3.63 -5.68 -12.55
C GLY A 115 -3.39 -5.52 -14.05
N ASN A 116 -2.13 -5.42 -14.44
CA ASN A 116 -1.72 -5.51 -15.83
C ASN A 116 -0.37 -6.26 -15.97
N ASN A 117 -0.14 -6.85 -17.14
CA ASN A 117 1.06 -7.64 -17.45
C ASN A 117 2.08 -6.87 -18.29
N ASP A 118 1.93 -5.56 -18.47
CA ASP A 118 2.78 -4.77 -19.38
C ASP A 118 4.27 -4.81 -19.02
N ILE A 119 4.59 -5.06 -17.74
CA ILE A 119 5.97 -5.16 -17.23
C ILE A 119 6.37 -6.61 -16.94
N GLY A 120 5.50 -7.58 -17.25
CA GLY A 120 5.70 -8.98 -16.92
C GLY A 120 4.99 -9.38 -15.61
N GLY A 121 5.16 -10.66 -15.25
CA GLY A 121 4.52 -11.26 -14.06
C GLY A 121 5.27 -12.52 -13.65
N GLY A 122 4.72 -13.24 -12.65
CA GLY A 122 5.27 -14.51 -12.21
C GLY A 122 6.50 -14.39 -11.30
N PHE A 123 6.72 -13.23 -10.69
CA PHE A 123 7.75 -13.06 -9.67
C PHE A 123 7.38 -13.87 -8.43
N ASN A 124 8.28 -14.74 -7.99
CA ASN A 124 8.01 -15.68 -6.91
C ASN A 124 7.90 -15.03 -5.53
N ASP A 125 8.50 -13.86 -5.35
CA ASP A 125 8.48 -13.11 -4.08
C ASP A 125 7.27 -12.18 -3.95
N ASP A 126 6.67 -11.72 -5.05
CA ASP A 126 5.56 -10.76 -5.00
C ASP A 126 4.42 -11.22 -4.06
N PRO A 127 3.90 -12.46 -4.13
CA PRO A 127 2.84 -12.90 -3.24
C PRO A 127 3.21 -12.87 -1.74
N LEU A 128 4.49 -13.06 -1.40
CA LEU A 128 4.96 -13.05 -0.02
C LEU A 128 4.93 -11.66 0.60
N TRP A 129 5.03 -10.61 -0.21
CA TRP A 129 4.93 -9.25 0.27
C TRP A 129 3.52 -8.91 0.78
N LEU A 130 2.47 -9.51 0.20
CA LEU A 130 1.12 -9.42 0.74
C LEU A 130 1.04 -10.02 2.15
N VAL A 131 1.64 -11.20 2.35
CA VAL A 131 1.71 -11.83 3.68
C VAL A 131 2.39 -10.91 4.68
N GLY A 132 3.54 -10.33 4.30
CA GLY A 132 4.27 -9.38 5.13
C GLY A 132 3.45 -8.14 5.50
N ALA A 133 2.79 -7.54 4.52
CA ALA A 133 1.95 -6.34 4.72
C ALA A 133 0.77 -6.61 5.66
N VAL A 134 0.07 -7.75 5.49
CA VAL A 134 -1.03 -8.13 6.38
C VAL A 134 -0.53 -8.39 7.81
N CYS A 135 0.60 -9.10 7.96
CA CYS A 135 1.20 -9.33 9.28
C CYS A 135 1.58 -8.02 9.98
N ALA A 136 2.17 -7.08 9.24
CA ALA A 136 2.53 -5.77 9.79
C ALA A 136 1.27 -4.98 10.19
N TYR A 137 0.24 -4.97 9.35
CA TYR A 137 -1.03 -4.30 9.63
C TYR A 137 -1.69 -4.83 10.89
N VAL A 138 -1.81 -6.16 11.01
CA VAL A 138 -2.41 -6.78 12.22
C VAL A 138 -1.58 -6.47 13.47
N LYS A 139 -0.25 -6.50 13.38
CA LYS A 139 0.63 -6.13 14.51
C LYS A 139 0.44 -4.69 14.95
N GLU A 140 0.29 -3.78 14.00
CA GLU A 140 0.15 -2.35 14.28
C GLU A 140 -1.23 -1.99 14.82
N THR A 141 -2.29 -2.58 14.25
CA THR A 141 -3.67 -2.15 14.51
C THR A 141 -4.44 -3.05 15.47
N GLY A 142 -4.05 -4.32 15.60
CA GLY A 142 -4.83 -5.34 16.28
C GLY A 142 -6.09 -5.77 15.51
N ASP A 143 -6.30 -5.28 14.27
CA ASP A 143 -7.48 -5.61 13.47
C ASP A 143 -7.34 -6.96 12.77
N PHE A 144 -7.74 -8.03 13.49
CA PHE A 144 -7.82 -9.37 12.92
C PHE A 144 -9.00 -9.55 11.96
N SER A 145 -9.98 -8.65 11.96
CA SER A 145 -11.17 -8.77 11.11
C SER A 145 -10.84 -8.70 9.61
N ILE A 146 -9.70 -8.10 9.27
CA ILE A 146 -9.21 -8.05 7.89
C ILE A 146 -9.02 -9.45 7.29
N LEU A 147 -8.66 -10.44 8.11
CA LEU A 147 -8.39 -11.81 7.65
C LEU A 147 -9.64 -12.53 7.11
N ASP A 148 -10.80 -12.14 7.61
CA ASP A 148 -12.09 -12.71 7.19
C ASP A 148 -12.75 -11.90 6.07
N HIS A 149 -12.14 -10.78 5.65
CA HIS A 149 -12.72 -9.93 4.62
C HIS A 149 -12.78 -10.66 3.28
N PRO A 150 -13.98 -10.76 2.66
CA PRO A 150 -14.12 -11.37 1.34
C PRO A 150 -13.46 -10.50 0.28
N THR A 151 -12.48 -11.06 -0.42
CA THR A 151 -11.70 -10.37 -1.45
C THR A 151 -11.68 -11.23 -2.71
N PRO A 152 -11.98 -10.67 -3.90
CA PRO A 152 -11.98 -11.43 -5.14
C PRO A 152 -10.56 -11.79 -5.58
N PHE A 153 -10.41 -12.86 -6.35
CA PHE A 153 -9.21 -13.16 -7.12
C PHE A 153 -9.32 -12.51 -8.51
N ASP A 154 -8.22 -11.88 -8.96
CA ASP A 154 -8.12 -11.20 -10.27
C ASP A 154 -9.29 -10.23 -10.56
N ASN A 155 -9.79 -9.58 -9.53
CA ASN A 155 -10.96 -8.69 -9.59
C ASN A 155 -12.21 -9.35 -10.21
N VAL A 156 -12.33 -10.68 -10.22
CA VAL A 156 -13.47 -11.41 -10.81
C VAL A 156 -14.59 -11.50 -9.76
N PRO A 157 -15.77 -10.91 -10.02
CA PRO A 157 -16.92 -11.07 -9.14
C PRO A 157 -17.33 -12.53 -9.00
N GLY A 158 -17.65 -12.97 -7.78
CA GLY A 158 -18.02 -14.35 -7.48
C GLY A 158 -16.83 -15.26 -7.13
N SER A 159 -15.59 -14.74 -7.17
CA SER A 159 -14.38 -15.49 -6.79
C SER A 159 -13.91 -15.18 -5.37
N GLU A 160 -14.71 -14.43 -4.60
CA GLU A 160 -14.32 -13.93 -3.28
C GLU A 160 -13.99 -15.08 -2.31
N ALA A 161 -12.87 -14.89 -1.62
CA ALA A 161 -12.49 -15.73 -0.48
C ALA A 161 -11.99 -14.82 0.67
N PRO A 162 -11.98 -15.32 1.91
CA PRO A 162 -11.36 -14.60 3.01
C PRO A 162 -9.90 -14.22 2.69
N LEU A 163 -9.45 -13.05 3.11
CA LEU A 163 -8.06 -12.63 2.92
C LEU A 163 -7.05 -13.67 3.44
N MET A 164 -7.40 -14.41 4.48
CA MET A 164 -6.60 -15.52 4.99
C MET A 164 -6.33 -16.59 3.91
N GLU A 165 -7.28 -16.84 3.01
CA GLU A 165 -7.08 -17.78 1.91
C GLU A 165 -6.10 -17.21 0.86
N HIS A 166 -6.12 -15.92 0.60
CA HIS A 166 -5.10 -15.24 -0.24
C HIS A 166 -3.70 -15.45 0.34
N ILE A 167 -3.53 -15.27 1.65
CA ILE A 167 -2.27 -15.52 2.36
C ILE A 167 -1.82 -16.98 2.21
N ARG A 168 -2.72 -17.93 2.41
CA ARG A 168 -2.41 -19.36 2.25
C ARG A 168 -1.97 -19.70 0.84
N ARG A 169 -2.63 -19.13 -0.16
CA ARG A 169 -2.27 -19.35 -1.57
C ARG A 169 -0.94 -18.70 -1.93
N SER A 170 -0.66 -17.51 -1.41
CA SER A 170 0.67 -16.88 -1.55
C SER A 170 1.80 -17.79 -1.09
N ILE A 171 1.68 -18.33 0.13
CA ILE A 171 2.70 -19.22 0.70
C ILE A 171 2.79 -20.52 -0.10
N ARG A 172 1.66 -21.09 -0.51
CA ARG A 172 1.63 -22.33 -1.31
C ARG A 172 2.30 -22.13 -2.65
N PHE A 173 1.98 -21.03 -3.36
CA PHE A 173 2.57 -20.71 -4.65
C PHE A 173 4.08 -20.67 -4.56
N THR A 174 4.65 -19.89 -3.66
CA THR A 174 6.10 -19.79 -3.50
C THR A 174 6.74 -21.13 -3.16
N ARG A 175 6.12 -21.94 -2.29
CA ARG A 175 6.64 -23.27 -1.93
C ARG A 175 6.64 -24.29 -3.06
N THR A 176 5.80 -24.12 -4.05
CA THR A 176 5.68 -25.05 -5.21
C THR A 176 6.44 -24.56 -6.45
N HIS A 177 7.01 -23.36 -6.41
CA HIS A 177 7.76 -22.75 -7.52
C HIS A 177 9.22 -22.51 -7.11
N LEU A 178 9.83 -23.50 -6.50
CA LEU A 178 11.25 -23.45 -6.13
C LEU A 178 12.15 -23.77 -7.31
N GLY A 179 13.31 -23.12 -7.35
CA GLY A 179 14.35 -23.43 -8.32
C GLY A 179 15.07 -24.75 -8.06
N PRO A 180 16.08 -25.10 -8.88
CA PRO A 180 16.79 -26.40 -8.80
C PRO A 180 17.44 -26.68 -7.45
N HIS A 181 17.72 -25.65 -6.67
CA HIS A 181 18.37 -25.76 -5.36
C HIS A 181 17.40 -25.61 -4.19
N GLY A 182 16.08 -25.67 -4.43
CA GLY A 182 15.06 -25.52 -3.41
C GLY A 182 14.86 -24.07 -2.93
N LEU A 183 15.29 -23.10 -3.74
CA LEU A 183 15.16 -21.66 -3.48
C LEU A 183 14.25 -21.00 -4.52
#